data_1d3f10b2eeece86a1d0941cb14709857
#
_entry.id   1d3f10b2eeece86a1d0941cb14709857
#
_cell.length_a   1.000
_cell.length_b   1.000
_cell.length_c   1.000
_cell.angle_alpha   90.00
_cell.angle_beta   90.00
_cell.angle_gamma   90.00
#
_symmetry.space_group_name_H-M   'P 1'
#
loop_
_entity.id
_entity.type
_entity.pdbx_description
1 polymer ?
#
loop_
_entity_poly.entity_id
_entity_poly.type
_entity_poly.pdbx_seq_one_letter_code
_entity_poly.pdbx_strand_id
1 'polypeptide(L)'
;MKKALIVGLNNYPGCALEWCNNDAIAMKELIESNGDGSPNFDVVPIIDNCSKNDLTLAIGKLFADDADIALLYFSGHGADLDGGYLCTTDFSKSDYGVKMTDVLEMANKSRCKNKVIILDCCFAAKMGESILLNNNSVLGEGVTIIAASQSWQTSEEKRSIQHGIFTELLIQGLKGGAADIGGNITPASLYSFVDQSLGAWQQRPVFKTNISQFLPL
;
A
#
# COMPACT_ATOMS: atom_id res chain seq x y z
N MET A 1 -6.15 15.34 11.06
CA MET A 1 -6.92 14.08 10.92
C MET A 1 -6.14 13.14 10.03
N LYS A 2 -6.01 11.87 10.42
CA LYS A 2 -5.41 10.81 9.59
C LYS A 2 -6.51 9.85 9.15
N LYS A 3 -6.52 9.44 7.89
CA LYS A 3 -7.49 8.49 7.33
C LYS A 3 -6.80 7.42 6.50
N ALA A 4 -7.35 6.21 6.51
CA ALA A 4 -6.79 5.09 5.77
C ALA A 4 -7.86 4.25 5.07
N LEU A 5 -7.51 3.74 3.90
CA LEU A 5 -8.22 2.69 3.19
C LEU A 5 -7.32 1.45 3.20
N ILE A 6 -7.78 0.39 3.86
CA ILE A 6 -7.05 -0.86 4.01
C ILE A 6 -7.76 -1.95 3.24
N VAL A 7 -7.10 -2.49 2.22
CA VAL A 7 -7.69 -3.44 1.27
C VAL A 7 -6.93 -4.76 1.32
N GLY A 8 -7.65 -5.87 1.51
CA GLY A 8 -7.12 -7.23 1.44
C GLY A 8 -8.08 -8.14 0.67
N LEU A 9 -7.66 -8.67 -0.47
CA LEU A 9 -8.51 -9.43 -1.36
C LEU A 9 -7.97 -10.85 -1.57
N ASN A 10 -8.72 -11.86 -1.14
CA ASN A 10 -8.40 -13.28 -1.32
C ASN A 10 -9.21 -13.94 -2.44
N ASN A 11 -10.49 -13.58 -2.61
CA ASN A 11 -11.47 -14.33 -3.40
C ASN A 11 -11.43 -14.02 -4.90
N TYR A 12 -10.28 -14.22 -5.53
CA TYR A 12 -10.15 -14.10 -6.98
C TYR A 12 -10.63 -15.38 -7.69
N PRO A 13 -11.57 -15.30 -8.63
CA PRO A 13 -12.05 -16.47 -9.36
C PRO A 13 -10.92 -17.20 -10.10
N GLY A 14 -10.68 -18.46 -9.71
CA GLY A 14 -9.65 -19.32 -10.32
C GLY A 14 -8.20 -19.04 -9.91
N CYS A 15 -7.92 -18.04 -9.09
CA CYS A 15 -6.58 -17.71 -8.60
C CYS A 15 -6.64 -17.07 -7.20
N ALA A 16 -7.37 -17.70 -6.27
CA ALA A 16 -7.50 -17.23 -4.90
C ALA A 16 -6.16 -17.11 -4.19
N LEU A 17 -6.05 -16.12 -3.30
CA LEU A 17 -4.94 -15.93 -2.37
C LEU A 17 -5.34 -16.36 -0.97
N GLU A 18 -4.36 -16.54 -0.06
CA GLU A 18 -4.65 -17.09 1.27
C GLU A 18 -4.57 -16.02 2.38
N TRP A 19 -3.65 -15.06 2.31
CA TRP A 19 -3.27 -14.24 3.46
C TRP A 19 -3.55 -12.74 3.33
N CYS A 20 -4.01 -12.24 2.17
CA CYS A 20 -4.23 -10.81 1.97
C CYS A 20 -5.29 -10.22 2.94
N ASN A 21 -6.28 -11.02 3.32
CA ASN A 21 -7.27 -10.63 4.32
C ASN A 21 -6.63 -10.46 5.70
N ASN A 22 -5.75 -11.41 6.09
CA ASN A 22 -5.02 -11.36 7.36
C ASN A 22 -4.10 -10.13 7.40
N ASP A 23 -3.42 -9.86 6.29
CA ASP A 23 -2.57 -8.68 6.11
C ASP A 23 -3.34 -7.39 6.37
N ALA A 24 -4.49 -7.26 5.71
CA ALA A 24 -5.33 -6.09 5.84
C ALA A 24 -5.90 -5.92 7.27
N ILE A 25 -6.33 -7.02 7.90
CA ILE A 25 -6.84 -6.99 9.27
C ILE A 25 -5.73 -6.55 10.24
N ALA A 26 -4.54 -7.14 10.14
CA ALA A 26 -3.42 -6.79 11.00
C ALA A 26 -2.95 -5.33 10.79
N MET A 27 -2.89 -4.86 9.54
CA MET A 27 -2.56 -3.46 9.24
C MET A 27 -3.60 -2.50 9.82
N LYS A 28 -4.89 -2.82 9.69
CA LYS A 28 -5.98 -2.03 10.28
C LYS A 28 -5.81 -1.89 11.80
N GLU A 29 -5.69 -3.01 12.50
CA GLU A 29 -5.55 -3.04 13.96
C GLU A 29 -4.37 -2.22 14.47
N LEU A 30 -3.24 -2.26 13.74
CA LEU A 30 -2.04 -1.52 14.13
C LEU A 30 -2.13 -0.02 13.94
N ILE A 31 -2.84 0.45 12.89
CA ILE A 31 -2.87 1.89 12.61
C ILE A 31 -4.09 2.61 13.19
N GLU A 32 -5.12 1.91 13.65
CA GLU A 32 -6.30 2.52 14.28
C GLU A 32 -5.96 3.22 15.60
N SER A 33 -4.91 2.77 16.29
CA SER A 33 -4.51 3.32 17.60
C SER A 33 -3.00 3.53 17.67
N ASN A 34 -2.60 4.57 18.40
CA ASN A 34 -1.21 4.75 18.79
C ASN A 34 -0.79 3.72 19.84
N GLY A 35 0.52 3.59 20.09
CA GLY A 35 1.05 2.65 21.07
C GLY A 35 0.57 2.89 22.53
N ASP A 36 0.05 4.07 22.82
CA ASP A 36 -0.57 4.42 24.12
C ASP A 36 -2.08 4.14 24.16
N GLY A 37 -2.64 3.58 23.08
CA GLY A 37 -4.07 3.28 22.93
C GLY A 37 -4.95 4.47 22.52
N SER A 38 -4.39 5.64 22.30
CA SER A 38 -5.15 6.77 21.77
C SER A 38 -5.52 6.56 20.29
N PRO A 39 -6.67 7.09 19.80
CA PRO A 39 -7.06 6.97 18.39
C PRO A 39 -6.00 7.58 17.46
N ASN A 40 -5.74 6.91 16.33
CA ASN A 40 -4.78 7.35 15.33
C ASN A 40 -5.45 7.56 13.96
N PHE A 41 -5.61 6.52 13.14
CA PHE A 41 -6.27 6.62 11.84
C PHE A 41 -7.77 6.31 11.93
N ASP A 42 -8.58 7.07 11.17
CA ASP A 42 -9.93 6.65 10.78
C ASP A 42 -9.80 5.68 9.60
N VAL A 43 -10.12 4.39 9.84
CA VAL A 43 -9.83 3.30 8.91
C VAL A 43 -11.09 2.75 8.26
N VAL A 44 -11.11 2.72 6.93
CA VAL A 44 -12.12 2.02 6.13
C VAL A 44 -11.51 0.72 5.61
N PRO A 45 -11.95 -0.45 6.09
CA PRO A 45 -11.46 -1.74 5.57
C PRO A 45 -12.31 -2.20 4.36
N ILE A 46 -11.65 -2.83 3.39
CA ILE A 46 -12.28 -3.64 2.33
C ILE A 46 -11.63 -5.02 2.38
N ILE A 47 -12.40 -6.02 2.74
CA ILE A 47 -11.91 -7.38 2.97
C ILE A 47 -12.62 -8.34 2.03
N ASP A 48 -11.84 -9.24 1.44
CA ASP A 48 -12.27 -10.42 0.70
C ASP A 48 -12.78 -10.18 -0.73
N ASN A 49 -13.81 -9.37 -0.91
CA ASN A 49 -14.38 -9.10 -2.22
C ASN A 49 -14.49 -7.60 -2.49
N CYS A 50 -14.10 -7.19 -3.67
CA CYS A 50 -14.22 -5.81 -4.10
C CYS A 50 -14.38 -5.72 -5.61
N SER A 51 -15.39 -5.01 -6.08
CA SER A 51 -15.50 -4.66 -7.50
C SER A 51 -14.57 -3.50 -7.86
N LYS A 52 -14.24 -3.39 -9.15
CA LYS A 52 -13.48 -2.24 -9.67
C LYS A 52 -14.16 -0.91 -9.32
N ASN A 53 -15.48 -0.84 -9.48
CA ASN A 53 -16.23 0.38 -9.17
C ASN A 53 -16.12 0.76 -7.70
N ASP A 54 -16.29 -0.22 -6.80
CA ASP A 54 -16.23 0.03 -5.36
C ASP A 54 -14.83 0.45 -4.91
N LEU A 55 -13.78 -0.20 -5.43
CA LEU A 55 -12.40 0.17 -5.13
C LEU A 55 -12.07 1.57 -5.66
N THR A 56 -12.48 1.90 -6.89
CA THR A 56 -12.28 3.23 -7.47
C THR A 56 -12.96 4.31 -6.64
N LEU A 57 -14.22 4.08 -6.23
CA LEU A 57 -14.97 5.02 -5.39
C LEU A 57 -14.34 5.17 -4.00
N ALA A 58 -13.87 4.07 -3.39
CA ALA A 58 -13.23 4.10 -2.08
C ALA A 58 -11.90 4.89 -2.12
N ILE A 59 -11.07 4.66 -3.14
CA ILE A 59 -9.82 5.41 -3.36
C ILE A 59 -10.13 6.90 -3.62
N GLY A 60 -11.14 7.17 -4.44
CA GLY A 60 -11.60 8.54 -4.68
C GLY A 60 -12.01 9.26 -3.40
N LYS A 61 -12.77 8.61 -2.52
CA LYS A 61 -13.15 9.15 -1.20
C LYS A 61 -11.94 9.35 -0.28
N LEU A 62 -10.99 8.41 -0.29
CA LEU A 62 -9.75 8.54 0.50
C LEU A 62 -9.01 9.83 0.16
N PHE A 63 -8.91 10.17 -1.11
CA PHE A 63 -8.13 11.32 -1.57
C PHE A 63 -8.94 12.61 -1.79
N ALA A 64 -10.27 12.60 -1.60
CA ALA A 64 -11.14 13.74 -1.89
C ALA A 64 -11.00 14.89 -0.89
N ASP A 65 -10.92 14.61 0.41
CA ASP A 65 -10.97 15.59 1.49
C ASP A 65 -9.59 15.94 2.03
N ASP A 66 -9.48 17.08 2.71
CA ASP A 66 -8.28 17.49 3.40
C ASP A 66 -7.99 16.56 4.59
N ALA A 67 -6.75 16.11 4.69
CA ALA A 67 -6.25 15.34 5.83
C ALA A 67 -4.75 15.61 6.04
N ASP A 68 -4.24 15.32 7.23
CA ASP A 68 -2.81 15.35 7.46
C ASP A 68 -2.13 14.17 6.77
N ILE A 69 -2.75 12.98 6.89
CA ILE A 69 -2.31 11.78 6.18
C ILE A 69 -3.52 11.06 5.56
N ALA A 70 -3.42 10.69 4.28
CA ALA A 70 -4.29 9.74 3.61
C ALA A 70 -3.46 8.52 3.22
N LEU A 71 -3.76 7.34 3.80
CA LEU A 71 -3.02 6.11 3.60
C LEU A 71 -3.86 5.09 2.83
N LEU A 72 -3.35 4.63 1.69
CA LEU A 72 -3.86 3.46 0.98
C LEU A 72 -2.92 2.28 1.25
N TYR A 73 -3.46 1.20 1.78
CA TYR A 73 -2.79 -0.11 1.80
C TYR A 73 -3.58 -1.09 0.94
N PHE A 74 -2.89 -1.86 0.11
CA PHE A 74 -3.49 -2.88 -0.74
C PHE A 74 -2.67 -4.17 -0.69
N SER A 75 -3.30 -5.30 -0.32
CA SER A 75 -2.77 -6.65 -0.44
C SER A 75 -3.69 -7.47 -1.34
N GLY A 76 -3.13 -8.03 -2.44
CA GLY A 76 -3.91 -8.73 -3.47
C GLY A 76 -3.13 -8.99 -4.73
N HIS A 77 -3.82 -9.41 -5.79
CA HIS A 77 -3.18 -9.53 -7.10
C HIS A 77 -2.89 -8.18 -7.76
N GLY A 78 -1.76 -8.13 -8.45
CA GLY A 78 -1.41 -7.06 -9.38
C GLY A 78 -1.21 -7.62 -10.79
N ALA A 79 -1.50 -6.83 -11.82
CA ALA A 79 -1.29 -7.19 -13.22
C ALA A 79 -0.35 -6.21 -13.92
N ASP A 80 0.54 -6.76 -14.78
CA ASP A 80 1.54 -5.99 -15.54
C ASP A 80 1.04 -5.69 -16.95
N LEU A 81 0.13 -4.75 -17.07
CA LEU A 81 -0.39 -4.25 -18.34
C LEU A 81 -0.49 -2.73 -18.24
N ASP A 82 -0.09 -2.00 -19.28
CA ASP A 82 -0.30 -0.54 -19.41
C ASP A 82 -0.06 0.27 -18.13
N GLY A 83 1.03 0.00 -17.41
CA GLY A 83 1.40 0.74 -16.18
C GLY A 83 0.94 0.13 -14.87
N GLY A 84 0.38 -1.09 -14.91
CA GLY A 84 0.00 -1.87 -13.74
C GLY A 84 -1.44 -1.65 -13.26
N TYR A 85 -2.00 -2.69 -12.65
CA TYR A 85 -3.34 -2.69 -12.07
C TYR A 85 -3.32 -3.23 -10.65
N LEU A 86 -4.14 -2.65 -9.79
CA LEU A 86 -4.64 -3.28 -8.59
C LEU A 86 -5.83 -4.15 -9.00
N CYS A 87 -5.65 -5.47 -8.99
CA CYS A 87 -6.68 -6.39 -9.45
C CYS A 87 -7.84 -6.43 -8.45
N THR A 88 -9.07 -6.44 -8.98
CA THR A 88 -10.29 -6.59 -8.18
C THR A 88 -10.91 -7.97 -8.37
N THR A 89 -11.78 -8.41 -7.47
CA THR A 89 -12.31 -9.78 -7.49
C THR A 89 -13.32 -10.02 -8.62
N ASP A 90 -13.80 -8.96 -9.28
CA ASP A 90 -14.62 -8.99 -10.48
C ASP A 90 -13.83 -8.90 -11.79
N PHE A 91 -12.49 -9.12 -11.73
CA PHE A 91 -11.61 -9.02 -12.88
C PHE A 91 -12.03 -9.94 -14.06
N SER A 92 -11.73 -9.50 -15.26
CA SER A 92 -11.94 -10.26 -16.50
C SER A 92 -10.74 -10.13 -17.43
N LYS A 93 -10.74 -10.86 -18.54
CA LYS A 93 -9.67 -10.77 -19.57
C LYS A 93 -9.53 -9.38 -20.18
N SER A 94 -10.56 -8.56 -20.13
CA SER A 94 -10.60 -7.20 -20.68
C SER A 94 -10.54 -6.10 -19.63
N ASP A 95 -10.68 -6.44 -18.35
CA ASP A 95 -10.66 -5.48 -17.24
C ASP A 95 -10.11 -6.12 -15.97
N TYR A 96 -8.92 -5.70 -15.56
CA TYR A 96 -8.20 -6.29 -14.43
C TYR A 96 -8.53 -5.61 -13.09
N GLY A 97 -9.09 -4.41 -13.10
CA GLY A 97 -9.37 -3.63 -11.90
C GLY A 97 -8.96 -2.16 -12.05
N VAL A 98 -8.38 -1.57 -11.02
CA VAL A 98 -8.03 -0.15 -10.99
C VAL A 98 -6.60 0.06 -11.48
N LYS A 99 -6.41 0.94 -12.48
CA LYS A 99 -5.07 1.28 -12.96
C LYS A 99 -4.27 1.98 -11.86
N MET A 100 -3.01 1.60 -11.69
CA MET A 100 -2.11 2.25 -10.73
C MET A 100 -1.86 3.72 -11.09
N THR A 101 -1.91 4.06 -12.39
CA THR A 101 -1.84 5.45 -12.86
C THR A 101 -3.02 6.29 -12.40
N ASP A 102 -4.23 5.72 -12.36
CA ASP A 102 -5.43 6.43 -11.91
C ASP A 102 -5.38 6.68 -10.40
N VAL A 103 -4.90 5.68 -9.63
CA VAL A 103 -4.66 5.83 -8.19
C VAL A 103 -3.70 6.99 -7.92
N LEU A 104 -2.59 7.04 -8.67
CA LEU A 104 -1.61 8.09 -8.52
C LEU A 104 -2.14 9.45 -8.95
N GLU A 105 -2.94 9.51 -9.99
CA GLU A 105 -3.59 10.75 -10.43
C GLU A 105 -4.53 11.30 -9.33
N MET A 106 -5.33 10.43 -8.69
CA MET A 106 -6.17 10.81 -7.56
C MET A 106 -5.32 11.33 -6.38
N ALA A 107 -4.22 10.63 -6.04
CA ALA A 107 -3.30 11.08 -5.00
C ALA A 107 -2.64 12.43 -5.34
N ASN A 108 -2.20 12.63 -6.57
CA ASN A 108 -1.58 13.88 -7.01
C ASN A 108 -2.54 15.08 -6.97
N LYS A 109 -3.83 14.87 -7.24
CA LYS A 109 -4.87 15.89 -7.17
C LYS A 109 -5.36 16.17 -5.74
N SER A 110 -5.04 15.28 -4.79
CA SER A 110 -5.49 15.37 -3.41
C SER A 110 -4.87 16.56 -2.67
N ARG A 111 -5.67 17.19 -1.80
CA ARG A 111 -5.22 18.27 -0.91
C ARG A 111 -4.70 17.77 0.43
N CYS A 112 -4.69 16.46 0.66
CA CYS A 112 -4.05 15.87 1.85
C CYS A 112 -2.57 16.24 1.90
N LYS A 113 -2.03 16.51 3.08
CA LYS A 113 -0.62 16.92 3.24
C LYS A 113 0.33 15.78 2.86
N ASN A 114 0.11 14.59 3.40
CA ASN A 114 0.84 13.38 3.05
C ASN A 114 -0.11 12.32 2.47
N LYS A 115 0.21 11.78 1.30
CA LYS A 115 -0.49 10.67 0.66
C LYS A 115 0.46 9.48 0.62
N VAL A 116 0.17 8.46 1.43
CA VAL A 116 1.01 7.27 1.55
C VAL A 116 0.31 6.11 0.86
N ILE A 117 0.98 5.51 -0.11
CA ILE A 117 0.48 4.36 -0.87
C ILE A 117 1.41 3.18 -0.59
N ILE A 118 0.89 2.14 0.05
CA ILE A 118 1.61 0.91 0.39
C ILE A 118 0.97 -0.24 -0.38
N LEU A 119 1.75 -0.91 -1.24
CA LEU A 119 1.26 -1.97 -2.12
C LEU A 119 1.99 -3.29 -1.87
N ASP A 120 1.26 -4.28 -1.36
CA ASP A 120 1.70 -5.68 -1.29
C ASP A 120 1.04 -6.49 -2.39
N CYS A 121 1.49 -6.27 -3.62
CA CYS A 121 1.00 -7.01 -4.78
C CYS A 121 2.11 -7.15 -5.83
N CYS A 122 1.99 -8.19 -6.69
CA CYS A 122 2.89 -8.36 -7.83
C CYS A 122 2.86 -7.10 -8.72
N PHE A 123 4.00 -6.74 -9.29
CA PHE A 123 4.15 -5.58 -10.19
C PHE A 123 3.90 -4.19 -9.57
N ALA A 124 3.71 -4.09 -8.26
CA ALA A 124 3.53 -2.82 -7.56
C ALA A 124 4.67 -1.83 -7.81
N ALA A 125 5.89 -2.32 -8.00
CA ALA A 125 7.06 -1.52 -8.35
C ALA A 125 6.88 -0.73 -9.66
N LYS A 126 6.07 -1.24 -10.61
CA LYS A 126 5.78 -0.56 -11.88
C LYS A 126 4.94 0.70 -11.74
N MET A 127 4.18 0.86 -10.68
CA MET A 127 3.55 2.14 -10.37
C MET A 127 4.57 3.28 -10.37
N GLY A 128 5.79 2.96 -9.99
CA GLY A 128 6.89 3.88 -10.05
C GLY A 128 7.65 3.95 -11.37
N GLU A 129 7.67 2.88 -12.19
CA GLU A 129 8.41 2.83 -13.47
C GLU A 129 7.64 3.46 -14.62
N SER A 130 6.36 3.19 -14.74
CA SER A 130 5.47 3.77 -15.75
C SER A 130 5.45 5.30 -15.70
N ILE A 131 5.61 5.86 -14.52
CA ILE A 131 5.73 7.29 -14.27
C ILE A 131 7.06 7.86 -14.76
N LEU A 132 8.14 7.07 -14.76
CA LEU A 132 9.47 7.50 -15.17
C LEU A 132 9.70 7.40 -16.68
N LEU A 133 9.03 6.48 -17.39
CA LEU A 133 9.23 6.27 -18.82
C LEU A 133 8.59 7.35 -19.71
N ASN A 134 7.61 8.08 -19.21
CA ASN A 134 6.92 9.13 -19.95
C ASN A 134 7.24 10.57 -19.50
N ASN A 135 8.39 10.86 -18.97
CA ASN A 135 8.91 12.22 -18.67
C ASN A 135 7.92 13.26 -18.07
N ASN A 136 6.66 12.89 -17.79
CA ASN A 136 5.57 13.77 -17.37
C ASN A 136 4.79 13.31 -16.13
N SER A 137 5.17 12.21 -15.49
CA SER A 137 4.50 11.77 -14.27
C SER A 137 5.41 11.99 -13.06
N VAL A 138 5.51 13.22 -12.67
CA VAL A 138 6.13 13.58 -11.40
C VAL A 138 5.19 13.16 -10.28
N LEU A 139 5.71 12.54 -9.20
CA LEU A 139 4.99 12.41 -7.95
C LEU A 139 4.57 13.82 -7.51
N GLY A 140 3.28 14.02 -7.30
CA GLY A 140 2.77 15.26 -6.72
C GLY A 140 3.37 15.49 -5.33
N GLU A 141 3.37 16.74 -4.89
CA GLU A 141 3.84 17.09 -3.55
C GLU A 141 3.09 16.27 -2.49
N GLY A 142 3.80 15.76 -1.51
CA GLY A 142 3.26 14.98 -0.40
C GLY A 142 2.97 13.50 -0.71
N VAL A 143 3.32 12.99 -1.90
CA VAL A 143 3.09 11.58 -2.26
C VAL A 143 4.29 10.73 -1.90
N THR A 144 4.03 9.60 -1.23
CA THR A 144 4.99 8.53 -0.93
C THR A 144 4.41 7.19 -1.37
N ILE A 145 5.23 6.40 -2.06
CA ILE A 145 4.90 5.03 -2.47
C ILE A 145 5.91 4.08 -1.82
N ILE A 146 5.40 3.05 -1.16
CA ILE A 146 6.16 1.90 -0.67
C ILE A 146 5.55 0.66 -1.31
N ALA A 147 6.31 -0.09 -2.09
CA ALA A 147 5.76 -1.22 -2.81
C ALA A 147 6.62 -2.46 -2.61
N ALA A 148 5.96 -3.60 -2.39
CA ALA A 148 6.59 -4.90 -2.49
C ALA A 148 7.16 -5.07 -3.89
N SER A 149 8.27 -5.72 -3.98
CA SER A 149 9.19 -5.79 -5.08
C SER A 149 8.71 -6.12 -6.50
N GLN A 150 9.70 -6.28 -7.35
CA GLN A 150 9.67 -6.33 -8.81
C GLN A 150 8.86 -7.45 -9.47
N SER A 151 8.62 -7.25 -10.75
CA SER A 151 7.69 -7.84 -11.71
C SER A 151 7.75 -9.35 -11.97
N TRP A 152 8.53 -10.17 -11.28
CA TRP A 152 8.72 -11.59 -11.65
C TRP A 152 8.86 -12.58 -10.49
N GLN A 153 8.66 -12.15 -9.25
CA GLN A 153 8.52 -13.05 -8.10
C GLN A 153 7.16 -12.85 -7.45
N THR A 154 6.45 -13.94 -7.30
CA THR A 154 5.32 -14.02 -6.38
C THR A 154 5.81 -13.74 -4.96
N SER A 155 5.13 -12.88 -4.24
CA SER A 155 5.35 -12.73 -2.81
C SER A 155 5.22 -14.13 -2.18
N GLU A 156 6.30 -14.64 -1.57
CA GLU A 156 6.27 -15.95 -0.92
C GLU A 156 5.42 -15.84 0.35
N GLU A 157 4.22 -16.42 0.29
CA GLU A 157 3.37 -16.61 1.46
C GLU A 157 3.99 -17.70 2.33
N LYS A 158 4.51 -17.30 3.49
CA LYS A 158 4.97 -18.30 4.47
C LYS A 158 3.79 -18.80 5.30
N ARG A 159 3.39 -20.04 5.06
CA ARG A 159 2.31 -20.70 5.81
C ARG A 159 2.44 -20.62 7.35
N SER A 160 3.65 -20.51 7.87
CA SER A 160 3.92 -20.41 9.31
C SER A 160 3.59 -19.05 9.92
N ILE A 161 3.58 -17.97 9.14
CA ILE A 161 3.33 -16.60 9.61
C ILE A 161 1.95 -16.07 9.23
N GLN A 162 1.24 -16.72 8.32
CA GLN A 162 -0.09 -16.33 7.84
C GLN A 162 -0.19 -14.90 7.30
N HIS A 163 0.93 -14.38 6.79
CA HIS A 163 1.11 -13.07 6.18
C HIS A 163 2.04 -13.12 4.97
N GLY A 164 1.92 -12.17 4.06
CA GLY A 164 2.95 -11.87 3.09
C GLY A 164 4.25 -11.43 3.80
N ILE A 165 5.43 -11.80 3.26
CA ILE A 165 6.72 -11.43 3.89
C ILE A 165 6.85 -9.92 4.03
N PHE A 166 6.47 -9.17 2.99
CA PHE A 166 6.54 -7.71 3.01
C PHE A 166 5.64 -7.13 4.09
N THR A 167 4.38 -7.57 4.17
CA THR A 167 3.45 -7.11 5.19
C THR A 167 3.85 -7.53 6.59
N GLU A 168 4.41 -8.74 6.80
CA GLU A 168 4.95 -9.13 8.10
C GLU A 168 6.04 -8.16 8.57
N LEU A 169 6.94 -7.75 7.69
CA LEU A 169 7.96 -6.76 8.03
C LEU A 169 7.38 -5.36 8.30
N LEU A 170 6.34 -4.94 7.56
CA LEU A 170 5.61 -3.71 7.87
C LEU A 170 4.98 -3.77 9.26
N ILE A 171 4.35 -4.89 9.61
CA ILE A 171 3.76 -5.15 10.93
C ILE A 171 4.82 -5.02 12.04
N GLN A 172 5.97 -5.67 11.88
CA GLN A 172 7.07 -5.58 12.85
C GLN A 172 7.61 -4.15 12.98
N GLY A 173 7.75 -3.45 11.85
CA GLY A 173 8.15 -2.05 11.82
C GLY A 173 7.16 -1.14 12.58
N LEU A 174 5.85 -1.32 12.32
CA LEU A 174 4.78 -0.55 12.97
C LEU A 174 4.63 -0.88 14.46
N LYS A 175 4.97 -2.09 14.90
CA LYS A 175 5.04 -2.48 16.32
C LYS A 175 6.20 -1.84 17.08
N GLY A 176 6.93 -0.93 16.45
CA GLY A 176 8.02 -0.17 17.06
C GLY A 176 9.40 -0.45 16.47
N GLY A 177 9.55 -1.50 15.63
CA GLY A 177 10.84 -1.81 14.99
C GLY A 177 11.39 -0.67 14.13
N ALA A 178 10.52 0.15 13.57
CA ALA A 178 10.89 1.30 12.74
C ALA A 178 10.83 2.65 13.48
N ALA A 179 10.64 2.63 14.81
CA ALA A 179 10.51 3.87 15.58
C ALA A 179 11.86 4.59 15.70
N ASP A 180 11.81 5.91 15.60
CA ASP A 180 12.93 6.78 15.93
C ASP A 180 13.12 6.91 17.47
N ILE A 181 14.11 7.69 17.90
CA ILE A 181 14.39 7.93 19.31
C ILE A 181 13.24 8.64 20.06
N GLY A 182 12.33 9.27 19.33
CA GLY A 182 11.12 9.92 19.86
C GLY A 182 9.90 9.00 19.86
N GLY A 183 10.04 7.76 19.39
CA GLY A 183 8.93 6.80 19.25
C GLY A 183 8.09 6.99 17.97
N ASN A 184 8.48 7.88 17.06
CA ASN A 184 7.73 8.14 15.84
C ASN A 184 8.12 7.17 14.73
N ILE A 185 7.13 6.70 13.98
CA ILE A 185 7.31 5.87 12.78
C ILE A 185 6.86 6.69 11.58
N THR A 186 7.77 6.95 10.66
CA THR A 186 7.47 7.64 9.39
C THR A 186 7.48 6.67 8.23
N PRO A 187 6.90 7.02 7.06
CA PRO A 187 7.03 6.18 5.87
C PRO A 187 8.48 5.85 5.50
N ALA A 188 9.40 6.79 5.71
CA ALA A 188 10.82 6.58 5.43
C ALA A 188 11.50 5.63 6.42
N SER A 189 11.24 5.78 7.73
CA SER A 189 11.79 4.86 8.73
C SER A 189 11.20 3.45 8.59
N LEU A 190 9.92 3.35 8.25
CA LEU A 190 9.26 2.08 7.98
C LEU A 190 9.89 1.37 6.76
N TYR A 191 10.09 2.09 5.66
CA TYR A 191 10.79 1.55 4.50
C TYR A 191 12.21 1.09 4.86
N SER A 192 12.97 1.93 5.56
CA SER A 192 14.35 1.59 5.96
C SER A 192 14.40 0.32 6.82
N PHE A 193 13.46 0.16 7.74
CA PHE A 193 13.34 -1.06 8.55
C PHE A 193 13.07 -2.28 7.69
N VAL A 194 12.10 -2.20 6.77
CA VAL A 194 11.76 -3.31 5.86
C VAL A 194 12.96 -3.66 4.98
N ASP A 195 13.61 -2.67 4.37
CA ASP A 195 14.76 -2.89 3.49
C ASP A 195 15.95 -3.55 4.21
N GLN A 196 16.25 -3.13 5.44
CA GLN A 196 17.34 -3.69 6.25
C GLN A 196 17.00 -5.09 6.80
N SER A 197 15.72 -5.39 7.01
CA SER A 197 15.25 -6.69 7.51
C SER A 197 15.25 -7.78 6.44
N LEU A 198 15.31 -7.41 5.16
CA LEU A 198 15.37 -8.33 4.04
C LEU A 198 16.79 -8.87 3.87
N GLY A 199 16.91 -10.19 3.65
CA GLY A 199 18.19 -10.82 3.36
C GLY A 199 18.80 -10.38 2.02
N ALA A 200 20.09 -10.64 1.83
CA ALA A 200 20.86 -10.23 0.63
C ALA A 200 20.27 -10.76 -0.69
N TRP A 201 19.52 -11.84 -0.65
CA TRP A 201 18.91 -12.51 -1.80
C TRP A 201 17.40 -12.28 -1.93
N GLN A 202 16.82 -11.52 -0.99
CA GLN A 202 15.41 -11.17 -1.05
C GLN A 202 15.21 -9.89 -1.87
N GLN A 203 14.04 -9.77 -2.46
CA GLN A 203 13.70 -8.62 -3.27
C GLN A 203 13.57 -7.37 -2.42
N ARG A 204 14.19 -6.29 -2.87
CA ARG A 204 14.12 -4.98 -2.22
C ARG A 204 12.79 -4.30 -2.54
N PRO A 205 12.12 -3.72 -1.53
CA PRO A 205 10.94 -2.91 -1.77
C PRO A 205 11.31 -1.65 -2.53
N VAL A 206 10.34 -1.09 -3.23
CA VAL A 206 10.50 0.20 -3.89
C VAL A 206 10.01 1.30 -2.97
N PHE A 207 10.81 2.36 -2.86
CA PHE A 207 10.45 3.59 -2.16
C PHE A 207 10.59 4.78 -3.10
N LYS A 208 9.49 5.52 -3.27
CA LYS A 208 9.48 6.77 -4.03
C LYS A 208 8.72 7.82 -3.25
N THR A 209 9.26 9.02 -3.16
CA THR A 209 8.64 10.08 -2.38
C THR A 209 8.93 11.45 -2.97
N ASN A 210 7.96 12.35 -2.87
CA ASN A 210 8.07 13.77 -3.15
C ASN A 210 7.41 14.57 -2.02
N ILE A 211 8.09 14.63 -0.88
CA ILE A 211 7.57 15.34 0.29
C ILE A 211 8.62 16.25 0.89
N SER A 212 8.17 17.35 1.46
CA SER A 212 9.00 18.29 2.22
C SER A 212 9.13 17.90 3.71
N GLN A 213 8.13 17.21 4.25
CA GLN A 213 8.11 16.78 5.65
C GLN A 213 7.33 15.47 5.81
N PHE A 214 7.96 14.45 6.41
CA PHE A 214 7.26 13.25 6.84
C PHE A 214 6.46 13.49 8.11
N LEU A 215 5.18 13.15 8.08
CA LEU A 215 4.36 13.06 9.28
C LEU A 215 4.44 11.63 9.83
N PRO A 216 4.42 11.43 11.16
CA PRO A 216 4.34 10.10 11.77
C PRO A 216 3.05 9.38 11.38
N LEU A 217 3.19 8.08 11.07
CA LEU A 217 2.08 7.17 10.77
C LEU A 217 1.26 6.84 12.01
#